data_bc53afcb52494e1e6deb9387e378de54
#
_entry.id   bc53afcb52494e1e6deb9387e378de54
#
_cell.length_a   1.000
_cell.length_b   1.000
_cell.length_c   1.000
_cell.angle_alpha   90.00
_cell.angle_beta   90.00
_cell.angle_gamma   90.00
#
_symmetry.space_group_name_H-M   'P 1'
#
loop_
_entity.id
_entity.type
_entity.pdbx_description
1 polymer ?
#
loop_
_entity_poly.entity_id
_entity_poly.type
_entity_poly.pdbx_seq_one_letter_code
_entity_poly.pdbx_strand_id
1 'polypeptide(L)'
;MAHQFDFEKPIMGLIQKISDLQKFSAEKGIDLSQEIATLEKKVVYLRTEIYGRLEPWQKVQIARHPERPNFYDYVPLLFEDFIELKGDRLFADDRSVAGGIALFHGTVVTVIAQVKGKGTKENIKRNFGMPHPEGYRKAVRLMDQAEKFGRPILTFIDTPGAACDLAAEERGQGDAIARCLQAMAGYHVPVICTVIGEGGSGGALAFGVGNVILMLENSFYSVIAPESCASILWKDTTKAKEAAAALKFTAQDLLRLGVADEIVREPQGGAHNNLHQTAEELSQVIAKYLVRLREETPEALRDKRYEKLRAIGAYEEKVVN
;
A
#
# COMPACT_ATOMS: atom_id res chain seq x y z
N MET A 1 -25.10 -1.51 0.02
CA MET A 1 -24.81 -0.68 -1.17
C MET A 1 -23.33 -0.62 -1.32
N ALA A 2 -22.78 -0.88 -2.50
CA ALA A 2 -21.33 -0.74 -2.76
C ALA A 2 -20.92 0.71 -2.45
N HIS A 3 -19.74 0.88 -1.86
CA HIS A 3 -19.18 2.20 -1.63
C HIS A 3 -18.94 2.89 -2.98
N GLN A 4 -19.44 4.09 -3.16
CA GLN A 4 -19.40 4.80 -4.43
C GLN A 4 -18.71 6.14 -4.25
N PHE A 5 -17.74 6.43 -5.10
CA PHE A 5 -17.05 7.73 -5.12
C PHE A 5 -17.81 8.74 -5.98
N ASP A 6 -17.71 10.02 -5.61
CA ASP A 6 -18.36 11.10 -6.35
C ASP A 6 -17.92 11.18 -7.82
N PHE A 7 -16.66 10.89 -8.09
CA PHE A 7 -16.10 10.90 -9.45
C PHE A 7 -16.58 9.72 -10.32
N GLU A 8 -17.19 8.68 -9.72
CA GLU A 8 -17.79 7.55 -10.44
C GLU A 8 -19.24 7.76 -10.82
N LYS A 9 -19.93 8.79 -10.29
CA LYS A 9 -21.34 9.06 -10.57
C LYS A 9 -21.70 9.05 -12.05
N PRO A 10 -20.90 9.63 -12.98
CA PRO A 10 -21.21 9.58 -14.40
C PRO A 10 -21.24 8.17 -14.98
N ILE A 11 -20.34 7.29 -14.50
CA ILE A 11 -20.27 5.88 -14.92
C ILE A 11 -21.46 5.12 -14.39
N MET A 12 -21.76 5.29 -13.11
CA MET A 12 -22.87 4.59 -12.45
C MET A 12 -24.22 4.99 -13.01
N GLY A 13 -24.42 6.26 -13.36
CA GLY A 13 -25.63 6.74 -14.03
C GLY A 13 -25.86 6.03 -15.38
N LEU A 14 -24.81 5.76 -16.15
CA LEU A 14 -24.91 5.00 -17.40
C LEU A 14 -25.18 3.52 -17.15
N ILE A 15 -24.52 2.91 -16.17
CA ILE A 15 -24.74 1.50 -15.80
C ILE A 15 -26.19 1.30 -15.36
N GLN A 16 -26.73 2.19 -14.54
CA GLN A 16 -28.15 2.15 -14.15
C GLN A 16 -29.06 2.25 -15.36
N LYS A 17 -28.80 3.18 -16.27
CA LYS A 17 -29.58 3.34 -17.51
C LYS A 17 -29.53 2.09 -18.39
N ILE A 18 -28.37 1.44 -18.52
CA ILE A 18 -28.23 0.17 -19.24
C ILE A 18 -29.13 -0.90 -18.59
N SER A 19 -29.07 -1.04 -17.27
CA SER A 19 -29.91 -1.99 -16.51
C SER A 19 -31.40 -1.74 -16.73
N ASP A 20 -31.81 -0.48 -16.71
CA ASP A 20 -33.21 -0.11 -16.91
C ASP A 20 -33.68 -0.42 -18.35
N LEU A 21 -32.84 -0.16 -19.36
CA LEU A 21 -33.11 -0.51 -20.76
C LEU A 21 -33.18 -2.00 -20.97
N GLN A 22 -32.29 -2.80 -20.34
CA GLN A 22 -32.32 -4.27 -20.43
C GLN A 22 -33.62 -4.83 -19.83
N LYS A 23 -34.07 -4.32 -18.68
CA LYS A 23 -35.35 -4.70 -18.08
C LYS A 23 -36.52 -4.35 -18.97
N PHE A 24 -36.53 -3.12 -19.47
CA PHE A 24 -37.61 -2.63 -20.36
C PHE A 24 -37.67 -3.45 -21.66
N SER A 25 -36.52 -3.77 -22.28
CA SER A 25 -36.44 -4.63 -23.47
C SER A 25 -37.04 -6.02 -23.20
N ALA A 26 -36.69 -6.62 -22.05
CA ALA A 26 -37.22 -7.94 -21.66
C ALA A 26 -38.73 -7.93 -21.39
N GLU A 27 -39.25 -6.88 -20.75
CA GLU A 27 -40.67 -6.74 -20.41
C GLU A 27 -41.57 -6.43 -21.64
N LYS A 28 -41.07 -5.66 -22.60
CA LYS A 28 -41.83 -5.19 -23.74
C LYS A 28 -41.57 -5.95 -25.04
N GLY A 29 -40.54 -6.84 -25.06
CA GLY A 29 -40.17 -7.56 -26.27
C GLY A 29 -39.57 -6.66 -27.37
N ILE A 30 -39.01 -5.50 -26.99
CA ILE A 30 -38.43 -4.55 -27.91
C ILE A 30 -36.92 -4.77 -27.97
N ASP A 31 -36.36 -4.87 -29.16
CA ASP A 31 -34.89 -4.98 -29.32
C ASP A 31 -34.23 -3.61 -29.15
N LEU A 32 -33.45 -3.46 -28.07
CA LEU A 32 -32.66 -2.26 -27.73
C LEU A 32 -31.16 -2.56 -27.73
N SER A 33 -30.72 -3.62 -28.38
CA SER A 33 -29.33 -4.09 -28.34
C SER A 33 -28.33 -3.05 -28.86
N GLN A 34 -28.69 -2.24 -29.86
CA GLN A 34 -27.80 -1.20 -30.41
C GLN A 34 -27.60 -0.05 -29.44
N GLU A 35 -28.69 0.41 -28.80
CA GLU A 35 -28.65 1.47 -27.80
C GLU A 35 -27.84 1.03 -26.56
N ILE A 36 -28.07 -0.19 -26.09
CA ILE A 36 -27.32 -0.78 -24.97
C ILE A 36 -25.84 -0.86 -25.32
N ALA A 37 -25.47 -1.42 -26.47
CA ALA A 37 -24.06 -1.51 -26.92
C ALA A 37 -23.40 -0.13 -27.04
N THR A 38 -24.13 0.88 -27.45
CA THR A 38 -23.62 2.27 -27.54
C THR A 38 -23.33 2.83 -26.15
N LEU A 39 -24.20 2.58 -25.17
CA LEU A 39 -24.01 3.02 -23.79
C LEU A 39 -22.87 2.24 -23.12
N GLU A 40 -22.72 0.95 -23.37
CA GLU A 40 -21.60 0.13 -22.87
C GLU A 40 -20.25 0.66 -23.38
N LYS A 41 -20.13 0.99 -24.66
CA LYS A 41 -18.94 1.66 -25.22
C LYS A 41 -18.65 2.98 -24.51
N LYS A 42 -19.70 3.77 -24.21
CA LYS A 42 -19.55 5.02 -23.48
C LYS A 42 -19.10 4.81 -22.03
N VAL A 43 -19.57 3.75 -21.36
CA VAL A 43 -19.09 3.36 -20.03
C VAL A 43 -17.59 3.04 -20.06
N VAL A 44 -17.14 2.23 -21.03
CA VAL A 44 -15.72 1.90 -21.19
C VAL A 44 -14.88 3.15 -21.44
N TYR A 45 -15.32 4.02 -22.32
CA TYR A 45 -14.66 5.31 -22.60
C TYR A 45 -14.54 6.18 -21.33
N LEU A 46 -15.64 6.39 -20.61
CA LEU A 46 -15.65 7.20 -19.38
C LEU A 46 -14.79 6.59 -18.26
N ARG A 47 -14.78 5.27 -18.14
CA ARG A 47 -13.87 4.60 -17.22
C ARG A 47 -12.41 4.92 -17.55
N THR A 48 -12.02 4.78 -18.81
CA THR A 48 -10.65 5.07 -19.25
C THR A 48 -10.28 6.53 -19.00
N GLU A 49 -11.17 7.47 -19.30
CA GLU A 49 -10.94 8.91 -19.08
C GLU A 49 -10.81 9.23 -17.58
N ILE A 50 -11.74 8.76 -16.75
CA ILE A 50 -11.78 9.09 -15.32
C ILE A 50 -10.60 8.45 -14.59
N TYR A 51 -10.39 7.14 -14.76
CA TYR A 51 -9.30 6.45 -14.06
C TYR A 51 -7.91 6.73 -14.64
N GLY A 52 -7.82 7.16 -15.90
CA GLY A 52 -6.57 7.61 -16.50
C GLY A 52 -6.07 8.96 -16.00
N ARG A 53 -6.94 9.76 -15.32
CA ARG A 53 -6.64 11.14 -14.89
C ARG A 53 -7.02 11.41 -13.44
N LEU A 54 -6.94 10.39 -12.58
CA LEU A 54 -7.26 10.53 -11.17
C LEU A 54 -6.40 11.59 -10.49
N GLU A 55 -7.06 12.52 -9.81
CA GLU A 55 -6.40 13.48 -8.93
C GLU A 55 -5.80 12.78 -7.69
N PRO A 56 -4.79 13.36 -7.04
CA PRO A 56 -4.17 12.78 -5.84
C PRO A 56 -5.17 12.43 -4.74
N TRP A 57 -6.17 13.26 -4.50
CA TRP A 57 -7.23 13.00 -3.52
C TRP A 57 -8.09 11.79 -3.90
N GLN A 58 -8.40 11.61 -5.17
CA GLN A 58 -9.17 10.45 -5.64
C GLN A 58 -8.38 9.14 -5.45
N LYS A 59 -7.05 9.18 -5.62
CA LYS A 59 -6.18 8.04 -5.29
C LYS A 59 -6.18 7.72 -3.80
N VAL A 60 -6.18 8.72 -2.92
CA VAL A 60 -6.35 8.51 -1.48
C VAL A 60 -7.67 7.80 -1.18
N GLN A 61 -8.76 8.22 -1.83
CA GLN A 61 -10.06 7.58 -1.65
C GLN A 61 -10.05 6.11 -2.09
N ILE A 62 -9.42 5.79 -3.24
CA ILE A 62 -9.26 4.40 -3.72
C ILE A 62 -8.36 3.60 -2.77
N ALA A 63 -7.25 4.16 -2.30
CA ALA A 63 -6.35 3.50 -1.34
C ALA A 63 -7.05 3.16 -0.02
N ARG A 64 -8.04 3.96 0.37
CA ARG A 64 -8.84 3.79 1.59
C ARG A 64 -10.20 3.10 1.35
N HIS A 65 -10.44 2.56 0.15
CA HIS A 65 -11.71 1.91 -0.15
C HIS A 65 -11.99 0.78 0.84
N PRO A 66 -13.21 0.67 1.42
CA PRO A 66 -13.53 -0.34 2.43
C PRO A 66 -13.31 -1.79 1.99
N GLU A 67 -13.47 -2.06 0.68
CA GLU A 67 -13.25 -3.38 0.08
C GLU A 67 -11.84 -3.55 -0.49
N ARG A 68 -10.93 -2.56 -0.31
CA ARG A 68 -9.54 -2.73 -0.75
C ARG A 68 -8.91 -3.93 -0.05
N PRO A 69 -8.26 -4.83 -0.80
CA PRO A 69 -7.62 -6.00 -0.24
C PRO A 69 -6.56 -5.60 0.80
N ASN A 70 -6.59 -6.25 1.96
CA ASN A 70 -5.53 -6.18 2.94
C ASN A 70 -4.54 -7.33 2.75
N PHE A 71 -3.47 -7.37 3.55
CA PHE A 71 -2.44 -8.40 3.45
C PHE A 71 -2.98 -9.84 3.45
N TYR A 72 -3.94 -10.16 4.30
CA TYR A 72 -4.47 -11.53 4.38
C TYR A 72 -5.25 -11.97 3.13
N ASP A 73 -5.77 -11.03 2.34
CA ASP A 73 -6.39 -11.36 1.06
C ASP A 73 -5.34 -11.77 0.02
N TYR A 74 -4.13 -11.21 0.11
CA TYR A 74 -3.02 -11.56 -0.76
C TYR A 74 -2.32 -12.86 -0.36
N VAL A 75 -2.34 -13.25 0.92
CA VAL A 75 -1.62 -14.44 1.41
C VAL A 75 -1.89 -15.69 0.59
N PRO A 76 -3.15 -16.13 0.35
CA PRO A 76 -3.42 -17.36 -0.39
C PRO A 76 -3.11 -17.28 -1.89
N LEU A 77 -2.85 -16.08 -2.41
CA LEU A 77 -2.55 -15.85 -3.82
C LEU A 77 -1.06 -15.67 -4.09
N LEU A 78 -0.30 -15.21 -3.09
CA LEU A 78 1.13 -14.93 -3.21
C LEU A 78 2.00 -16.03 -2.60
N PHE A 79 1.50 -16.69 -1.56
CA PHE A 79 2.34 -17.54 -0.71
C PHE A 79 1.75 -18.94 -0.55
N GLU A 80 2.66 -19.91 -0.49
CA GLU A 80 2.40 -21.24 0.00
C GLU A 80 2.89 -21.33 1.45
N ASP A 81 2.23 -22.16 2.28
CA ASP A 81 2.64 -22.51 3.65
C ASP A 81 2.97 -21.29 4.56
N PHE A 82 2.14 -20.25 4.52
CA PHE A 82 2.34 -19.10 5.41
C PHE A 82 2.11 -19.50 6.87
N ILE A 83 3.20 -19.45 7.66
CA ILE A 83 3.21 -19.73 9.09
C ILE A 83 3.35 -18.41 9.85
N GLU A 84 2.25 -17.95 10.44
CA GLU A 84 2.23 -16.70 11.22
C GLU A 84 2.91 -16.88 12.58
N LEU A 85 3.82 -15.95 12.91
CA LEU A 85 4.59 -15.93 14.15
C LEU A 85 4.24 -14.69 15.00
N LYS A 86 3.55 -14.88 16.09
CA LYS A 86 3.00 -13.82 16.95
C LYS A 86 3.94 -13.39 18.09
N GLY A 87 3.66 -12.19 18.61
CA GLY A 87 4.26 -11.65 19.83
C GLY A 87 5.67 -11.07 19.67
N ASP A 88 5.97 -10.04 20.46
CA ASP A 88 7.25 -9.34 20.46
C ASP A 88 8.31 -9.97 21.39
N ARG A 89 7.94 -10.93 22.23
CA ARG A 89 8.75 -11.56 23.27
C ARG A 89 9.13 -10.61 24.41
N LEU A 90 8.43 -9.49 24.54
CA LEU A 90 8.66 -8.51 25.59
C LEU A 90 7.37 -8.13 26.34
N PHE A 91 6.32 -7.72 25.62
CA PHE A 91 5.07 -7.25 26.20
C PHE A 91 3.86 -8.03 25.69
N ALA A 92 3.56 -7.98 24.37
CA ALA A 92 2.35 -8.56 23.81
C ALA A 92 2.48 -8.89 22.32
N ASP A 93 1.37 -9.35 21.74
CA ASP A 93 1.19 -9.39 20.29
C ASP A 93 0.40 -8.17 19.82
N ASP A 94 0.80 -7.59 18.70
CA ASP A 94 0.06 -6.54 18.01
C ASP A 94 -0.62 -7.09 16.75
N ARG A 95 -1.95 -7.02 16.72
CA ARG A 95 -2.76 -7.53 15.60
C ARG A 95 -2.75 -6.62 14.36
N SER A 96 -2.27 -5.39 14.49
CA SER A 96 -2.09 -4.49 13.35
C SER A 96 -0.87 -4.85 12.51
N VAL A 97 0.01 -5.72 13.02
CA VAL A 97 1.15 -6.26 12.30
C VAL A 97 1.01 -7.78 12.19
N ALA A 98 0.98 -8.30 10.99
CA ALA A 98 1.17 -9.70 10.67
C ALA A 98 2.64 -9.96 10.38
N GLY A 99 3.13 -11.14 10.71
CA GLY A 99 4.50 -11.53 10.35
C GLY A 99 4.69 -13.03 10.45
N GLY A 100 5.56 -13.57 9.61
CA GLY A 100 5.78 -15.01 9.56
C GLY A 100 6.77 -15.44 8.50
N ILE A 101 6.76 -16.74 8.24
CA ILE A 101 7.58 -17.38 7.22
C ILE A 101 6.63 -17.97 6.17
N ALA A 102 6.98 -17.86 4.91
CA ALA A 102 6.19 -18.37 3.81
C ALA A 102 7.08 -18.91 2.69
N LEU A 103 6.50 -19.68 1.79
CA LEU A 103 7.14 -20.05 0.55
C LEU A 103 6.62 -19.14 -0.57
N PHE A 104 7.53 -18.48 -1.29
CA PHE A 104 7.23 -17.62 -2.43
C PHE A 104 8.03 -18.10 -3.64
N HIS A 105 7.36 -18.64 -4.66
CA HIS A 105 7.98 -19.24 -5.85
C HIS A 105 9.15 -20.18 -5.50
N GLY A 106 8.93 -21.10 -4.57
CA GLY A 106 9.96 -22.06 -4.11
C GLY A 106 11.07 -21.47 -3.23
N THR A 107 11.01 -20.18 -2.90
CA THR A 107 11.97 -19.52 -1.99
C THR A 107 11.33 -19.28 -0.63
N VAL A 108 11.99 -19.71 0.45
CA VAL A 108 11.55 -19.40 1.81
C VAL A 108 11.83 -17.93 2.10
N VAL A 109 10.78 -17.18 2.44
CA VAL A 109 10.84 -15.74 2.73
C VAL A 109 10.30 -15.43 4.13
N THR A 110 10.74 -14.32 4.71
CA THR A 110 10.11 -13.73 5.88
C THR A 110 9.18 -12.61 5.41
N VAL A 111 7.94 -12.64 5.88
CA VAL A 111 6.92 -11.67 5.49
C VAL A 111 6.50 -10.86 6.71
N ILE A 112 6.45 -9.54 6.54
CA ILE A 112 5.97 -8.58 7.55
C ILE A 112 4.91 -7.70 6.89
N ALA A 113 3.79 -7.48 7.56
CA ALA A 113 2.73 -6.65 6.98
C ALA A 113 2.02 -5.81 8.03
N GLN A 114 1.68 -4.59 7.68
CA GLN A 114 0.67 -3.81 8.38
C GLN A 114 -0.72 -4.20 7.86
N VAL A 115 -1.67 -4.33 8.76
CA VAL A 115 -2.97 -4.90 8.44
C VAL A 115 -4.09 -4.08 9.02
N LYS A 116 -4.89 -3.48 8.13
CA LYS A 116 -6.21 -2.92 8.48
C LYS A 116 -7.25 -4.02 8.56
N GLY A 117 -8.26 -3.83 9.40
CA GLY A 117 -9.40 -4.74 9.47
C GLY A 117 -10.41 -4.50 8.35
N LYS A 118 -11.30 -5.46 8.14
CA LYS A 118 -12.50 -5.31 7.32
C LYS A 118 -13.70 -5.04 8.22
N GLY A 119 -14.32 -3.87 8.03
CA GLY A 119 -15.42 -3.42 8.87
C GLY A 119 -14.99 -2.97 10.27
N THR A 120 -15.91 -2.31 10.99
CA THR A 120 -15.63 -1.59 12.25
C THR A 120 -15.03 -2.49 13.33
N LYS A 121 -15.60 -3.69 13.51
CA LYS A 121 -15.22 -4.61 14.59
C LYS A 121 -13.77 -5.11 14.47
N GLU A 122 -13.35 -5.42 13.25
CA GLU A 122 -12.00 -5.87 12.97
C GLU A 122 -11.01 -4.70 12.98
N ASN A 123 -11.39 -3.54 12.46
CA ASN A 123 -10.58 -2.32 12.53
C ASN A 123 -10.25 -1.94 13.98
N ILE A 124 -11.22 -1.98 14.89
CA ILE A 124 -10.96 -1.74 16.32
C ILE A 124 -9.95 -2.74 16.88
N LYS A 125 -10.09 -4.05 16.57
CA LYS A 125 -9.17 -5.09 17.02
C LYS A 125 -7.73 -4.92 16.51
N ARG A 126 -7.57 -4.29 15.34
CA ARG A 126 -6.28 -4.03 14.67
C ARG A 126 -5.83 -2.59 14.85
N ASN A 127 -6.42 -1.85 15.78
CA ASN A 127 -6.15 -0.43 15.98
C ASN A 127 -6.11 0.35 14.66
N PHE A 128 -7.07 0.09 13.75
CA PHE A 128 -7.18 0.69 12.43
C PHE A 128 -5.92 0.56 11.55
N GLY A 129 -5.12 -0.47 11.80
CA GLY A 129 -3.85 -0.69 11.11
C GLY A 129 -2.70 0.18 11.62
N MET A 130 -2.85 0.80 12.80
CA MET A 130 -1.82 1.62 13.45
C MET A 130 -1.04 0.78 14.47
N PRO A 131 0.22 0.40 14.19
CA PRO A 131 0.98 -0.45 15.10
C PRO A 131 1.37 0.26 16.39
N HIS A 132 1.28 -0.49 17.50
CA HIS A 132 1.89 -0.18 18.77
C HIS A 132 3.37 -0.61 18.78
N PRO A 133 4.17 -0.25 19.82
CA PRO A 133 5.60 -0.60 19.90
C PRO A 133 5.87 -2.09 19.72
N GLU A 134 5.02 -2.95 20.25
CA GLU A 134 5.12 -4.41 20.15
C GLU A 134 4.98 -4.93 18.72
N GLY A 135 4.26 -4.21 17.84
CA GLY A 135 4.18 -4.54 16.41
C GLY A 135 5.53 -4.35 15.71
N TYR A 136 6.22 -3.24 15.99
CA TYR A 136 7.56 -2.97 15.44
C TYR A 136 8.60 -3.91 16.04
N ARG A 137 8.56 -4.19 17.35
CA ARG A 137 9.47 -5.16 17.98
C ARG A 137 9.27 -6.57 17.46
N LYS A 138 8.02 -6.99 17.22
CA LYS A 138 7.71 -8.27 16.55
C LYS A 138 8.33 -8.32 15.16
N ALA A 139 8.18 -7.25 14.38
CA ALA A 139 8.76 -7.17 13.03
C ALA A 139 10.29 -7.29 13.07
N VAL A 140 10.98 -6.52 13.93
CA VAL A 140 12.44 -6.61 14.10
C VAL A 140 12.86 -8.02 14.46
N ARG A 141 12.21 -8.65 15.45
CA ARG A 141 12.50 -10.03 15.85
C ARG A 141 12.42 -11.03 14.68
N LEU A 142 11.45 -10.87 13.79
CA LEU A 142 11.28 -11.75 12.64
C LEU A 142 12.28 -11.44 11.52
N MET A 143 12.60 -10.18 11.33
CA MET A 143 13.61 -9.75 10.36
C MET A 143 15.02 -10.13 10.81
N ASP A 144 15.35 -10.09 12.12
CA ASP A 144 16.61 -10.61 12.68
C ASP A 144 16.76 -12.12 12.45
N GLN A 145 15.64 -12.86 12.52
CA GLN A 145 15.66 -14.27 12.12
C GLN A 145 15.89 -14.44 10.61
N ALA A 146 15.31 -13.55 9.80
CA ALA A 146 15.53 -13.58 8.35
C ALA A 146 17.02 -13.36 8.03
N GLU A 147 17.62 -12.35 8.62
CA GLU A 147 19.07 -12.08 8.53
C GLU A 147 19.91 -13.30 8.93
N LYS A 148 19.65 -13.86 10.12
CA LYS A 148 20.39 -15.02 10.64
C LYS A 148 20.34 -16.23 9.72
N PHE A 149 19.22 -16.48 9.05
CA PHE A 149 19.00 -17.66 8.20
C PHE A 149 19.08 -17.35 6.71
N GLY A 150 19.51 -16.15 6.31
CA GLY A 150 19.67 -15.76 4.91
C GLY A 150 18.37 -15.70 4.11
N ARG A 151 17.21 -15.43 4.77
CA ARG A 151 15.92 -15.37 4.10
C ARG A 151 15.64 -13.95 3.60
N PRO A 152 15.20 -13.78 2.36
CA PRO A 152 14.68 -12.50 1.90
C PRO A 152 13.50 -12.00 2.76
N ILE A 153 13.40 -10.69 2.91
CA ILE A 153 12.34 -10.01 3.66
C ILE A 153 11.40 -9.33 2.67
N LEU A 154 10.11 -9.64 2.77
CA LEU A 154 9.04 -8.97 2.03
C LEU A 154 8.17 -8.19 3.01
N THR A 155 8.07 -6.87 2.86
CA THR A 155 7.18 -6.04 3.69
C THR A 155 5.99 -5.54 2.89
N PHE A 156 4.80 -5.53 3.52
CA PHE A 156 3.56 -5.01 2.96
C PHE A 156 3.05 -3.88 3.84
N ILE A 157 2.95 -2.69 3.28
CA ILE A 157 2.65 -1.46 4.00
C ILE A 157 1.22 -1.03 3.71
N ASP A 158 0.39 -0.98 4.76
CA ASP A 158 -0.96 -0.42 4.73
C ASP A 158 -1.36 0.09 6.12
N THR A 159 -0.98 1.32 6.42
CA THR A 159 -1.23 1.99 7.70
C THR A 159 -1.45 3.48 7.52
N PRO A 160 -2.36 4.11 8.29
CA PRO A 160 -2.45 5.56 8.35
C PRO A 160 -1.30 6.20 9.16
N GLY A 161 -0.56 5.40 9.95
CA GLY A 161 0.55 5.83 10.80
C GLY A 161 0.78 4.89 11.96
N ALA A 162 1.68 5.25 12.86
CA ALA A 162 1.89 4.55 14.12
C ALA A 162 0.81 4.93 15.15
N ALA A 163 0.52 4.06 16.12
CA ALA A 163 -0.32 4.40 17.26
C ALA A 163 0.28 5.61 18.00
N CYS A 164 -0.59 6.57 18.38
CA CYS A 164 -0.19 7.81 19.03
C CYS A 164 -0.94 8.04 20.36
N ASP A 165 -1.39 6.97 21.00
CA ASP A 165 -2.02 7.01 22.30
C ASP A 165 -0.97 6.96 23.45
N LEU A 166 -1.44 7.26 24.67
CA LEU A 166 -0.59 7.27 25.86
C LEU A 166 0.12 5.93 26.09
N ALA A 167 -0.59 4.84 25.89
CA ALA A 167 -0.03 3.50 26.12
C ALA A 167 1.07 3.15 25.11
N ALA A 168 1.00 3.65 23.87
CA ALA A 168 2.06 3.51 22.89
C ALA A 168 3.30 4.32 23.31
N GLU A 169 3.12 5.56 23.78
CA GLU A 169 4.20 6.42 24.24
C GLU A 169 4.91 5.81 25.47
N GLU A 170 4.17 5.38 26.47
CA GLU A 170 4.70 4.72 27.68
C GLU A 170 5.53 3.47 27.38
N ARG A 171 5.22 2.76 26.29
CA ARG A 171 5.95 1.57 25.87
C ARG A 171 7.03 1.83 24.80
N GLY A 172 7.36 3.11 24.55
CA GLY A 172 8.49 3.52 23.73
C GLY A 172 8.23 3.42 22.24
N GLN A 173 7.14 4.03 21.75
CA GLN A 173 6.76 4.03 20.32
C GLN A 173 7.88 4.57 19.42
N GLY A 174 8.46 5.73 19.78
CA GLY A 174 9.54 6.35 19.00
C GLY A 174 10.79 5.47 18.94
N ASP A 175 11.19 4.86 20.08
CA ASP A 175 12.32 3.93 20.15
C ASP A 175 12.08 2.67 19.29
N ALA A 176 10.89 2.08 19.36
CA ALA A 176 10.55 0.88 18.57
C ALA A 176 10.61 1.15 17.06
N ILE A 177 10.11 2.31 16.59
CA ILE A 177 10.20 2.73 15.20
C ILE A 177 11.67 2.96 14.80
N ALA A 178 12.43 3.72 15.63
CA ALA A 178 13.83 4.02 15.34
C ALA A 178 14.70 2.75 15.23
N ARG A 179 14.50 1.79 16.14
CA ARG A 179 15.18 0.49 16.09
C ARG A 179 14.80 -0.32 14.84
N CYS A 180 13.54 -0.26 14.42
CA CYS A 180 13.11 -0.95 13.21
C CYS A 180 13.80 -0.36 11.97
N LEU A 181 13.86 0.97 11.86
CA LEU A 181 14.59 1.66 10.78
C LEU A 181 16.08 1.29 10.78
N GLN A 182 16.73 1.33 11.94
CA GLN A 182 18.13 0.98 12.10
C GLN A 182 18.41 -0.47 11.69
N ALA A 183 17.58 -1.40 12.13
CA ALA A 183 17.72 -2.82 11.80
C ALA A 183 17.57 -3.04 10.29
N MET A 184 16.50 -2.51 9.68
CA MET A 184 16.27 -2.66 8.24
C MET A 184 17.40 -2.05 7.39
N ALA A 185 17.98 -0.94 7.82
CA ALA A 185 19.13 -0.34 7.12
C ALA A 185 20.36 -1.25 7.14
N GLY A 186 20.52 -2.07 8.18
CA GLY A 186 21.70 -2.92 8.40
C GLY A 186 21.64 -4.32 7.80
N TYR A 187 20.49 -4.84 7.40
CA TYR A 187 20.36 -6.23 6.93
C TYR A 187 21.13 -6.50 5.62
N HIS A 188 21.72 -7.69 5.52
CA HIS A 188 22.49 -8.18 4.38
C HIS A 188 21.69 -9.14 3.49
N VAL A 189 20.41 -9.31 3.76
CA VAL A 189 19.48 -10.08 2.91
C VAL A 189 18.67 -9.14 2.00
N PRO A 190 18.11 -9.65 0.89
CA PRO A 190 17.20 -8.90 0.06
C PRO A 190 16.00 -8.38 0.86
N VAL A 191 15.67 -7.10 0.74
CA VAL A 191 14.50 -6.47 1.36
C VAL A 191 13.67 -5.79 0.28
N ILE A 192 12.44 -6.26 0.07
CA ILE A 192 11.48 -5.68 -0.87
C ILE A 192 10.29 -5.15 -0.06
N CYS A 193 10.03 -3.86 -0.17
CA CYS A 193 8.93 -3.19 0.50
C CYS A 193 7.82 -2.87 -0.51
N THR A 194 6.57 -3.16 -0.18
CA THR A 194 5.43 -2.91 -1.05
C THR A 194 4.36 -2.10 -0.34
N VAL A 195 4.03 -0.92 -0.85
CA VAL A 195 2.89 -0.13 -0.38
C VAL A 195 1.64 -0.61 -1.10
N ILE A 196 0.75 -1.31 -0.37
CA ILE A 196 -0.47 -1.91 -0.95
C ILE A 196 -1.73 -1.04 -0.78
N GLY A 197 -1.65 0.01 0.02
CA GLY A 197 -2.75 0.92 0.28
C GLY A 197 -2.25 2.28 0.74
N GLU A 198 -2.35 2.54 2.02
CA GLU A 198 -1.93 3.79 2.65
C GLU A 198 -0.59 3.61 3.38
N GLY A 199 0.40 4.41 3.02
CA GLY A 199 1.70 4.44 3.68
C GLY A 199 1.87 5.71 4.51
N GLY A 200 1.41 5.71 5.78
CA GLY A 200 1.39 6.90 6.62
C GLY A 200 2.61 7.03 7.54
N SER A 201 3.31 8.17 7.42
CA SER A 201 4.27 8.67 8.40
C SER A 201 5.39 7.68 8.80
N GLY A 202 5.97 7.86 9.98
CA GLY A 202 6.98 6.97 10.56
C GLY A 202 6.49 5.53 10.75
N GLY A 203 5.18 5.35 10.90
CA GLY A 203 4.58 4.01 10.98
C GLY A 203 4.80 3.17 9.73
N ALA A 204 4.61 3.76 8.58
CA ALA A 204 4.89 3.13 7.29
C ALA A 204 6.40 3.06 7.01
N LEU A 205 7.13 4.13 7.31
CA LEU A 205 8.58 4.21 7.08
C LEU A 205 9.35 3.09 7.81
N ALA A 206 8.90 2.71 9.02
CA ALA A 206 9.49 1.61 9.78
C ALA A 206 9.56 0.29 9.02
N PHE A 207 8.73 0.09 7.99
CA PHE A 207 8.76 -1.10 7.11
C PHE A 207 9.14 -0.76 5.66
N GLY A 208 9.56 0.48 5.42
CA GLY A 208 9.86 1.02 4.08
C GLY A 208 11.35 1.15 3.74
N VAL A 209 12.26 0.65 4.57
CA VAL A 209 13.72 0.74 4.35
C VAL A 209 14.20 -0.49 3.59
N GLY A 210 13.95 -0.53 2.28
CA GLY A 210 14.24 -1.69 1.42
C GLY A 210 15.23 -1.42 0.29
N ASN A 211 15.76 -2.49 -0.27
CA ASN A 211 16.50 -2.45 -1.53
C ASN A 211 15.60 -2.01 -2.69
N VAL A 212 14.32 -2.43 -2.62
CA VAL A 212 13.30 -2.11 -3.60
C VAL A 212 12.05 -1.64 -2.88
N ILE A 213 11.46 -0.55 -3.35
CA ILE A 213 10.19 -0.02 -2.88
C ILE A 213 9.20 -0.08 -4.04
N LEU A 214 8.22 -0.96 -3.91
CA LEU A 214 7.11 -1.14 -4.85
C LEU A 214 5.89 -0.39 -4.34
N MET A 215 5.09 0.14 -5.24
CA MET A 215 3.82 0.77 -4.89
C MET A 215 2.72 0.26 -5.81
N LEU A 216 1.57 -0.14 -5.26
CA LEU A 216 0.39 -0.34 -6.07
C LEU A 216 -0.04 1.00 -6.70
N GLU A 217 -0.58 0.97 -7.89
CA GLU A 217 -0.86 2.16 -8.73
C GLU A 217 -1.71 3.24 -8.04
N ASN A 218 -2.67 2.82 -7.21
CA ASN A 218 -3.55 3.71 -6.45
C ASN A 218 -3.22 3.73 -4.96
N SER A 219 -2.02 3.32 -4.56
CA SER A 219 -1.49 3.53 -3.22
C SER A 219 -0.86 4.90 -3.09
N PHE A 220 -0.63 5.34 -1.85
CA PHE A 220 0.15 6.54 -1.57
C PHE A 220 1.09 6.34 -0.39
N TYR A 221 2.17 7.11 -0.34
CA TYR A 221 3.15 7.05 0.73
C TYR A 221 3.57 8.47 1.13
N SER A 222 3.26 8.88 2.35
CA SER A 222 3.37 10.27 2.81
C SER A 222 3.82 10.37 4.25
N VAL A 223 4.54 11.44 4.55
CA VAL A 223 4.91 11.81 5.93
C VAL A 223 3.70 12.15 6.79
N ILE A 224 2.59 12.57 6.19
CA ILE A 224 1.39 13.04 6.89
C ILE A 224 0.13 12.76 6.04
N ALA A 225 -1.00 12.51 6.71
CA ALA A 225 -2.29 12.44 6.03
C ALA A 225 -2.70 13.81 5.45
N PRO A 226 -3.34 13.87 4.26
CA PRO A 226 -3.75 15.14 3.65
C PRO A 226 -4.61 16.01 4.55
N GLU A 227 -5.52 15.41 5.30
CA GLU A 227 -6.41 16.09 6.25
C GLU A 227 -5.62 16.77 7.38
N SER A 228 -4.62 16.04 7.93
CA SER A 228 -3.74 16.57 8.98
C SER A 228 -2.83 17.67 8.44
N CYS A 229 -2.31 17.51 7.23
CA CYS A 229 -1.54 18.53 6.52
C CYS A 229 -2.35 19.82 6.33
N ALA A 230 -3.60 19.69 5.86
CA ALA A 230 -4.51 20.80 5.68
C ALA A 230 -4.82 21.51 7.01
N SER A 231 -5.04 20.74 8.08
CA SER A 231 -5.26 21.28 9.43
C SER A 231 -4.06 22.10 9.93
N ILE A 232 -2.83 21.63 9.71
CA ILE A 232 -1.62 22.32 10.15
C ILE A 232 -1.38 23.59 9.33
N LEU A 233 -1.44 23.50 7.99
CA LEU A 233 -1.06 24.61 7.10
C LEU A 233 -2.15 25.68 7.01
N TRP A 234 -3.40 25.28 6.95
CA TRP A 234 -4.53 26.20 6.71
C TRP A 234 -5.54 26.27 7.86
N LYS A 235 -5.37 25.45 8.90
CA LYS A 235 -6.31 25.29 10.01
C LYS A 235 -7.73 24.90 9.55
N ASP A 236 -7.78 24.21 8.41
CA ASP A 236 -9.03 23.83 7.73
C ASP A 236 -8.87 22.46 7.06
N THR A 237 -9.49 21.44 7.64
CA THR A 237 -9.45 20.05 7.13
C THR A 237 -10.18 19.89 5.80
N THR A 238 -11.08 20.81 5.41
CA THR A 238 -11.78 20.76 4.13
C THR A 238 -10.86 20.96 2.94
N LYS A 239 -9.65 21.51 3.16
CA LYS A 239 -8.58 21.69 2.17
C LYS A 239 -7.70 20.46 1.97
N ALA A 240 -8.19 19.27 2.36
CA ALA A 240 -7.46 18.02 2.17
C ALA A 240 -7.13 17.72 0.70
N LYS A 241 -7.97 18.17 -0.25
CA LYS A 241 -7.71 18.01 -1.70
C LYS A 241 -6.50 18.81 -2.16
N GLU A 242 -6.40 20.07 -1.73
CA GLU A 242 -5.28 20.96 -2.01
C GLU A 242 -3.99 20.45 -1.36
N ALA A 243 -4.09 19.96 -0.12
CA ALA A 243 -2.98 19.32 0.56
C ALA A 243 -2.51 18.06 -0.21
N ALA A 244 -3.42 17.22 -0.65
CA ALA A 244 -3.10 16.02 -1.45
C ALA A 244 -2.37 16.39 -2.75
N ALA A 245 -2.80 17.44 -3.44
CA ALA A 245 -2.13 17.92 -4.66
C ALA A 245 -0.72 18.46 -4.41
N ALA A 246 -0.52 19.14 -3.25
CA ALA A 246 0.78 19.74 -2.89
C ALA A 246 1.80 18.71 -2.39
N LEU A 247 1.39 17.67 -1.68
CA LEU A 247 2.26 16.69 -1.02
C LEU A 247 3.08 15.82 -1.97
N LYS A 248 2.66 15.63 -3.24
CA LYS A 248 3.35 14.81 -4.25
C LYS A 248 3.67 13.39 -3.75
N PHE A 249 2.71 12.69 -3.21
CA PHE A 249 2.84 11.42 -2.49
C PHE A 249 2.23 10.20 -3.20
N THR A 250 1.69 10.41 -4.42
CA THR A 250 1.13 9.29 -5.21
C THR A 250 2.24 8.37 -5.72
N ALA A 251 1.90 7.13 -6.08
CA ALA A 251 2.86 6.20 -6.64
C ALA A 251 3.63 6.81 -7.85
N GLN A 252 2.93 7.55 -8.71
CA GLN A 252 3.51 8.21 -9.87
C GLN A 252 4.45 9.37 -9.48
N ASP A 253 4.10 10.13 -8.45
CA ASP A 253 4.98 11.18 -7.93
C ASP A 253 6.25 10.58 -7.34
N LEU A 254 6.11 9.54 -6.52
CA LEU A 254 7.23 8.93 -5.82
C LEU A 254 8.16 8.13 -6.74
N LEU A 255 7.63 7.53 -7.80
CA LEU A 255 8.46 6.96 -8.87
C LEU A 255 9.30 8.05 -9.55
N ARG A 256 8.70 9.19 -9.89
CA ARG A 256 9.41 10.33 -10.51
C ARG A 256 10.45 10.95 -9.58
N LEU A 257 10.19 10.95 -8.27
CA LEU A 257 11.11 11.47 -7.24
C LEU A 257 12.18 10.47 -6.82
N GLY A 258 12.20 9.25 -7.37
CA GLY A 258 13.19 8.22 -7.05
C GLY A 258 13.00 7.57 -5.68
N VAL A 259 11.83 7.74 -5.06
CA VAL A 259 11.47 7.06 -3.79
C VAL A 259 10.97 5.65 -4.05
N ALA A 260 10.03 5.49 -5.00
CA ALA A 260 9.58 4.19 -5.46
C ALA A 260 10.42 3.71 -6.66
N ASP A 261 10.65 2.41 -6.76
CA ASP A 261 11.39 1.79 -7.86
C ASP A 261 10.49 1.34 -9.00
N GLU A 262 9.28 0.89 -8.67
CA GLU A 262 8.32 0.41 -9.68
C GLU A 262 6.89 0.54 -9.17
N ILE A 263 5.98 0.83 -10.10
CA ILE A 263 4.53 0.84 -9.85
C ILE A 263 3.94 -0.49 -10.33
N VAL A 264 3.29 -1.20 -9.42
CA VAL A 264 2.51 -2.40 -9.75
C VAL A 264 1.13 -1.95 -10.20
N ARG A 265 0.74 -2.33 -11.41
CA ARG A 265 -0.54 -1.94 -12.00
C ARG A 265 -1.72 -2.54 -11.24
N GLU A 266 -2.79 -1.78 -11.20
CA GLU A 266 -4.07 -2.23 -10.65
C GLU A 266 -5.12 -2.32 -11.77
N PRO A 267 -6.14 -3.17 -11.61
CA PRO A 267 -7.34 -3.12 -12.45
C PRO A 267 -7.98 -1.73 -12.41
N GLN A 268 -8.68 -1.36 -13.46
CA GLN A 268 -9.44 -0.10 -13.48
C GLN A 268 -10.36 0.01 -12.26
N GLY A 269 -10.23 1.10 -11.51
CA GLY A 269 -10.97 1.35 -10.28
C GLY A 269 -10.28 0.89 -9.01
N GLY A 270 -9.19 0.12 -9.10
CA GLY A 270 -8.39 -0.28 -7.96
C GLY A 270 -8.38 -1.80 -7.70
N ALA A 271 -7.50 -2.22 -6.79
CA ALA A 271 -7.24 -3.63 -6.47
C ALA A 271 -8.48 -4.43 -6.03
N HIS A 272 -9.48 -3.77 -5.44
CA HIS A 272 -10.73 -4.40 -5.00
C HIS A 272 -11.62 -4.88 -6.16
N ASN A 273 -11.44 -4.35 -7.36
CA ASN A 273 -12.21 -4.79 -8.53
C ASN A 273 -11.73 -6.12 -9.11
N ASN A 274 -10.44 -6.46 -8.94
CA ASN A 274 -9.91 -7.77 -9.32
C ASN A 274 -8.64 -8.08 -8.51
N LEU A 275 -8.86 -8.71 -7.36
CA LEU A 275 -7.77 -9.11 -6.46
C LEU A 275 -6.79 -10.10 -7.13
N HIS A 276 -7.30 -11.06 -7.89
CA HIS A 276 -6.45 -12.07 -8.55
C HIS A 276 -5.48 -11.44 -9.54
N GLN A 277 -5.97 -10.54 -10.40
CA GLN A 277 -5.12 -9.80 -11.34
C GLN A 277 -4.07 -8.96 -10.60
N THR A 278 -4.47 -8.26 -9.53
CA THR A 278 -3.53 -7.46 -8.74
C THR A 278 -2.46 -8.32 -8.08
N ALA A 279 -2.85 -9.48 -7.54
CA ALA A 279 -1.92 -10.41 -6.91
C ALA A 279 -0.94 -11.02 -7.93
N GLU A 280 -1.41 -11.34 -9.13
CA GLU A 280 -0.57 -11.85 -10.21
C GLU A 280 0.49 -10.83 -10.65
N GLU A 281 0.09 -9.59 -10.92
CA GLU A 281 1.01 -8.49 -11.27
C GLU A 281 2.03 -8.26 -10.14
N LEU A 282 1.56 -8.23 -8.89
CA LEU A 282 2.43 -8.06 -7.72
C LEU A 282 3.42 -9.22 -7.57
N SER A 283 2.96 -10.46 -7.76
CA SER A 283 3.80 -11.66 -7.71
C SER A 283 4.91 -11.61 -8.75
N GLN A 284 4.59 -11.25 -9.99
CA GLN A 284 5.58 -11.16 -11.08
C GLN A 284 6.64 -10.09 -10.78
N VAL A 285 6.22 -8.91 -10.28
CA VAL A 285 7.14 -7.82 -9.97
C VAL A 285 8.04 -8.17 -8.78
N ILE A 286 7.49 -8.75 -7.69
CA ILE A 286 8.31 -9.21 -6.56
C ILE A 286 9.31 -10.27 -7.01
N ALA A 287 8.87 -11.27 -7.79
CA ALA A 287 9.75 -12.34 -8.28
C ALA A 287 10.90 -11.80 -9.13
N LYS A 288 10.62 -10.86 -10.04
CA LYS A 288 11.65 -10.17 -10.87
C LYS A 288 12.75 -9.54 -10.01
N TYR A 289 12.36 -8.78 -8.99
CA TYR A 289 13.33 -8.13 -8.11
C TYR A 289 14.02 -9.10 -7.16
N LEU A 290 13.33 -10.12 -6.67
CA LEU A 290 13.92 -11.13 -5.80
C LEU A 290 15.03 -11.91 -6.51
N VAL A 291 14.81 -12.30 -7.76
CA VAL A 291 15.85 -12.96 -8.58
C VAL A 291 17.07 -12.06 -8.71
N ARG A 292 16.87 -10.80 -9.11
CA ARG A 292 17.96 -9.83 -9.26
C ARG A 292 18.74 -9.59 -7.96
N LEU A 293 18.04 -9.39 -6.85
CA LEU A 293 18.70 -9.11 -5.57
C LEU A 293 19.46 -10.32 -5.01
N ARG A 294 19.06 -11.53 -5.33
CA ARG A 294 19.78 -12.75 -4.90
C ARG A 294 21.10 -12.99 -5.64
N GLU A 295 21.36 -12.27 -6.72
CA GLU A 295 22.65 -12.28 -7.43
C GLU A 295 23.69 -11.35 -6.77
N GLU A 296 23.24 -10.44 -5.88
CA GLU A 296 24.11 -9.49 -5.19
C GLU A 296 24.78 -10.13 -3.96
N THR A 297 25.97 -9.62 -3.61
CA THR A 297 26.59 -10.01 -2.34
C THR A 297 25.88 -9.38 -1.14
N PRO A 298 25.97 -9.97 0.05
CA PRO A 298 25.37 -9.42 1.27
C PRO A 298 25.75 -7.95 1.53
N GLU A 299 27.04 -7.62 1.36
CA GLU A 299 27.56 -6.27 1.54
C GLU A 299 26.99 -5.31 0.49
N ALA A 300 26.91 -5.75 -0.78
CA ALA A 300 26.35 -4.94 -1.86
C ALA A 300 24.85 -4.64 -1.63
N LEU A 301 24.09 -5.58 -1.09
CA LEU A 301 22.68 -5.37 -0.74
C LEU A 301 22.52 -4.23 0.29
N ARG A 302 23.33 -4.24 1.36
CA ARG A 302 23.32 -3.21 2.39
C ARG A 302 23.78 -1.85 1.83
N ASP A 303 24.90 -1.83 1.14
CA ASP A 303 25.54 -0.59 0.69
C ASP A 303 24.69 0.10 -0.39
N LYS A 304 24.18 -0.64 -1.37
CA LYS A 304 23.27 -0.10 -2.39
C LYS A 304 21.95 0.42 -1.79
N ARG A 305 21.42 -0.21 -0.73
CA ARG A 305 20.27 0.28 0.01
C ARG A 305 20.57 1.63 0.66
N TYR A 306 21.73 1.74 1.30
CA TYR A 306 22.18 2.99 1.91
C TYR A 306 22.37 4.10 0.86
N GLU A 307 23.08 3.81 -0.24
CA GLU A 307 23.31 4.76 -1.33
C GLU A 307 21.99 5.26 -1.94
N LYS A 308 21.07 4.34 -2.22
CA LYS A 308 19.74 4.69 -2.72
C LYS A 308 19.01 5.67 -1.80
N LEU A 309 18.94 5.36 -0.51
CA LEU A 309 18.23 6.21 0.45
C LEU A 309 18.90 7.57 0.62
N ARG A 310 20.22 7.63 0.56
CA ARG A 310 20.97 8.88 0.59
C ARG A 310 20.78 9.75 -0.66
N ALA A 311 20.49 9.15 -1.78
CA ALA A 311 20.26 9.88 -3.04
C ALA A 311 18.87 10.51 -3.13
N ILE A 312 17.92 10.15 -2.25
CA ILE A 312 16.59 10.74 -2.21
C ILE A 312 16.69 12.20 -1.76
N GLY A 313 16.02 13.11 -2.48
CA GLY A 313 15.99 14.52 -2.16
C GLY A 313 17.09 15.34 -2.84
N ALA A 314 17.52 14.95 -4.01
CA ALA A 314 18.41 15.76 -4.85
C ALA A 314 17.79 17.14 -5.11
N TYR A 315 18.60 18.21 -4.98
CA TYR A 315 18.19 19.58 -5.20
C TYR A 315 19.23 20.32 -6.05
N GLU A 316 18.77 21.33 -6.77
CA GLU A 316 19.66 22.27 -7.50
C GLU A 316 19.66 23.60 -6.77
N GLU A 317 20.85 24.09 -6.40
CA GLU A 317 21.01 25.48 -5.96
C GLU A 317 21.04 26.40 -7.18
N LYS A 318 20.03 27.25 -7.32
CA LYS A 318 20.14 28.38 -8.23
C LYS A 318 21.04 29.42 -7.60
N VAL A 319 22.27 29.53 -8.07
CA VAL A 319 23.12 30.70 -7.74
C VAL A 319 22.42 31.91 -8.35
N VAL A 320 21.78 32.70 -7.49
CA VAL A 320 21.28 34.05 -7.88
C VAL A 320 22.51 34.96 -7.95
N ASN A 321 22.97 35.23 -9.17
CA ASN A 321 23.99 36.25 -9.43
C ASN A 321 23.40 37.66 -9.29
#